data_40ab087171616b77846a12a717ff70db
#
_entry.id   40ab087171616b77846a12a717ff70db
#
_cell.length_a   1.000
_cell.length_b   1.000
_cell.length_c   1.000
_cell.angle_alpha   90.00
_cell.angle_beta   90.00
_cell.angle_gamma   90.00
#
_symmetry.space_group_name_H-M   'P 1'
#
loop_
_entity.id
_entity.type
_entity.pdbx_description
1 polymer ?
#
loop_
_entity_poly.entity_id
_entity_poly.type
_entity_poly.pdbx_seq_one_letter_code
_entity_poly.pdbx_strand_id
1 'polypeptide(L)'
;MEGGTIDTKIDDSSTIKEHDAPIEVSSVRVEQSFFQRLNARSGPNELGQEMLQRSLQFDRAQLEEDSVRVRRKLDFLVLPMMMITYMLSFLDKQTLNYSNAYGLQTDTHMTGDDYSWVVSALYFGWLCGAWPWNMLLQRLPIAKTVGAMLIVWGAVCMLQAAVFNTGGFFAVRFFLGLFEACISPSWVLLTSMLWTREEQSLRSSFWLCTNGLASILGSLLAYGTGTTEGLTIANWKLIFLIVGALTLLWGFVILAYLPDGPHNAKMLSEYERIVAVWRVSHNQMGIKNPTIKSYQIKEALLDGRCYLLYMAGMGIGILNSGVTNFMSAIIKGLNFDPLRTSLMQAPGGAFEIVGCLSLGYVSQYRNMLGISVILGCLPGMVGLIGLLTIPIDRRYALLAMCWMQNFVGAPIILNWTLAGVNVAGHTKRTTTLSIYFVCFVVGNIVGPHMFLSKEVPRYPTAIKGLLGTYCAVILFQSMYTVWCWVENRRPGRVSLVAVQEDLLEGYQDITDKENKHFRYRI
;
A
#
# COMPACT_ATOMS: atom_id res chain seq x y z
N MET A 1 45.62 -70.41 -42.02
CA MET A 1 46.29 -69.56 -43.01
C MET A 1 46.14 -68.17 -42.52
N GLU A 2 47.26 -67.70 -42.06
CA GLU A 2 47.79 -66.34 -42.10
C GLU A 2 46.85 -65.20 -41.54
N GLY A 3 47.11 -64.61 -40.49
CA GLY A 3 48.38 -64.07 -39.99
C GLY A 3 48.39 -62.56 -40.24
N GLY A 4 48.23 -61.79 -39.22
CA GLY A 4 48.28 -60.35 -39.38
C GLY A 4 48.15 -59.64 -37.99
N THR A 5 49.20 -59.77 -37.19
CA THR A 5 49.42 -58.97 -36.01
C THR A 5 49.77 -57.54 -36.41
N ILE A 6 49.05 -56.59 -35.94
CA ILE A 6 49.45 -55.17 -35.97
C ILE A 6 49.71 -54.73 -34.53
N ASP A 7 51.01 -54.59 -34.23
CA ASP A 7 51.48 -53.84 -33.04
C ASP A 7 51.08 -52.40 -33.14
N THR A 8 50.37 -51.88 -32.14
CA THR A 8 50.26 -50.47 -31.88
C THR A 8 50.86 -50.15 -30.53
N LYS A 9 52.04 -49.56 -30.58
CA LYS A 9 52.71 -48.88 -29.45
C LYS A 9 51.75 -47.87 -28.88
N ILE A 10 51.48 -48.00 -27.61
CA ILE A 10 50.86 -46.96 -26.78
C ILE A 10 52.00 -46.01 -26.40
N ASP A 11 51.93 -44.77 -26.90
CA ASP A 11 52.79 -43.66 -26.54
C ASP A 11 52.13 -42.91 -25.36
N ASP A 12 52.72 -43.11 -24.22
CA ASP A 12 52.28 -42.58 -22.92
C ASP A 12 52.94 -41.20 -22.74
N SER A 13 52.31 -40.12 -23.23
CA SER A 13 52.62 -38.74 -22.82
C SER A 13 51.59 -37.75 -23.43
N SER A 14 50.43 -37.64 -22.83
CA SER A 14 49.60 -36.44 -22.97
C SER A 14 49.16 -35.99 -21.58
N THR A 15 50.01 -35.17 -21.00
CA THR A 15 49.68 -34.27 -19.89
C THR A 15 48.38 -33.55 -20.15
N ILE A 16 47.35 -33.91 -19.39
CA ILE A 16 46.13 -33.13 -19.27
C ILE A 16 46.49 -31.79 -18.65
N LYS A 17 46.61 -30.77 -19.47
CA LYS A 17 46.62 -29.39 -18.99
C LYS A 17 45.18 -29.08 -18.55
N GLU A 18 44.95 -29.03 -17.26
CA GLU A 18 43.84 -28.33 -16.66
C GLU A 18 43.79 -26.91 -17.23
N HIS A 19 42.84 -26.66 -18.09
CA HIS A 19 42.44 -25.31 -18.45
C HIS A 19 41.49 -24.82 -17.38
N ASP A 20 42.05 -24.40 -16.25
CA ASP A 20 41.41 -23.41 -15.39
C ASP A 20 41.36 -22.08 -16.13
N ALA A 21 40.37 -21.91 -16.98
CA ALA A 21 40.02 -20.60 -17.50
C ALA A 21 39.06 -19.95 -16.50
N PRO A 22 39.39 -18.80 -15.92
CA PRO A 22 38.56 -18.17 -14.93
C PRO A 22 37.23 -17.69 -15.57
N ILE A 23 36.14 -18.32 -15.19
CA ILE A 23 34.76 -17.93 -15.52
C ILE A 23 34.44 -16.50 -15.03
N GLU A 24 35.24 -15.96 -14.12
CA GLU A 24 35.10 -14.60 -13.56
C GLU A 24 35.29 -13.46 -14.57
N VAL A 25 36.15 -13.59 -15.56
CA VAL A 25 36.49 -12.47 -16.47
C VAL A 25 35.35 -12.17 -17.46
N SER A 26 34.53 -13.15 -17.80
CA SER A 26 33.40 -12.94 -18.72
C SER A 26 32.21 -12.30 -18.04
N SER A 27 31.88 -12.66 -16.80
CA SER A 27 30.78 -12.05 -16.02
C SER A 27 31.08 -10.60 -15.67
N VAL A 28 32.30 -10.30 -15.21
CA VAL A 28 32.73 -8.93 -14.93
C VAL A 28 32.73 -8.05 -16.18
N ARG A 29 33.14 -8.56 -17.34
CA ARG A 29 33.05 -7.82 -18.62
C ARG A 29 31.62 -7.59 -19.08
N VAL A 30 30.72 -8.52 -18.90
CA VAL A 30 29.29 -8.38 -19.24
C VAL A 30 28.66 -7.34 -18.32
N GLU A 31 28.91 -7.40 -17.02
CA GLU A 31 28.42 -6.40 -16.08
C GLU A 31 28.98 -5.00 -16.38
N GLN A 32 30.28 -4.87 -16.62
CA GLN A 32 30.89 -3.57 -16.97
C GLN A 32 30.32 -3.00 -18.29
N SER A 33 30.11 -3.83 -19.31
CA SER A 33 29.50 -3.36 -20.57
C SER A 33 28.03 -2.95 -20.40
N PHE A 34 27.31 -3.61 -19.51
CA PHE A 34 25.93 -3.29 -19.16
C PHE A 34 25.86 -1.94 -18.42
N PHE A 35 26.71 -1.71 -17.42
CA PHE A 35 26.76 -0.42 -16.71
C PHE A 35 27.25 0.73 -17.59
N GLN A 36 28.15 0.51 -18.53
CA GLN A 36 28.54 1.52 -19.52
C GLN A 36 27.39 1.92 -20.46
N ARG A 37 26.52 0.98 -20.84
CA ARG A 37 25.29 1.27 -21.63
C ARG A 37 24.23 1.97 -20.80
N LEU A 38 24.14 1.72 -19.50
CA LEU A 38 23.27 2.43 -18.56
C LEU A 38 23.70 3.87 -18.38
N ASN A 39 25.00 4.15 -18.20
CA ASN A 39 25.54 5.50 -18.08
C ASN A 39 25.32 6.36 -19.33
N ALA A 40 25.23 5.76 -20.52
CA ALA A 40 24.96 6.46 -21.77
C ALA A 40 23.47 6.86 -21.95
N ARG A 41 22.53 6.35 -21.12
CA ARG A 41 21.08 6.55 -21.27
C ARG A 41 20.37 7.22 -20.09
N SER A 42 21.04 7.40 -18.96
CA SER A 42 20.41 7.92 -17.73
C SER A 42 21.07 9.22 -17.29
N GLY A 43 20.27 10.28 -17.14
CA GLY A 43 20.69 11.46 -16.38
C GLY A 43 20.92 11.10 -14.89
N PRO A 44 21.46 12.01 -14.08
CA PRO A 44 22.33 11.73 -12.96
C PRO A 44 21.63 11.12 -11.73
N ASN A 45 21.77 9.81 -11.54
CA ASN A 45 21.79 9.19 -10.22
C ASN A 45 23.23 8.76 -9.90
N GLU A 46 24.15 9.72 -10.05
CA GLU A 46 25.59 9.50 -9.97
C GLU A 46 26.01 8.80 -8.67
N LEU A 47 25.43 9.17 -7.54
CA LEU A 47 25.79 8.65 -6.23
C LEU A 47 25.40 7.17 -6.04
N GLY A 48 24.22 6.78 -6.49
CA GLY A 48 23.75 5.39 -6.42
C GLY A 48 24.53 4.47 -7.34
N GLN A 49 24.92 4.96 -8.52
CA GLN A 49 25.75 4.24 -9.48
C GLN A 49 27.19 4.09 -8.99
N GLU A 50 27.76 5.14 -8.39
CA GLU A 50 29.08 5.09 -7.78
C GLU A 50 29.13 4.06 -6.63
N MET A 51 28.11 4.05 -5.74
CA MET A 51 28.01 3.06 -4.66
C MET A 51 27.88 1.63 -5.19
N LEU A 52 27.11 1.44 -6.27
CA LEU A 52 26.99 0.14 -6.91
C LEU A 52 28.31 -0.31 -7.56
N GLN A 53 29.05 0.60 -8.20
CA GLN A 53 30.40 0.29 -8.71
C GLN A 53 31.38 -0.07 -7.58
N ARG A 54 31.32 0.65 -6.46
CA ARG A 54 32.12 0.32 -5.28
C ARG A 54 31.74 -1.04 -4.68
N SER A 55 30.47 -1.46 -4.77
CA SER A 55 30.04 -2.78 -4.28
C SER A 55 30.71 -3.95 -5.01
N LEU A 56 31.11 -3.76 -6.27
CA LEU A 56 31.83 -4.77 -7.06
C LEU A 56 33.27 -5.07 -6.53
N GLN A 57 33.79 -4.23 -5.62
CA GLN A 57 35.11 -4.40 -4.99
C GLN A 57 35.06 -5.31 -3.74
N PHE A 58 33.84 -5.65 -3.26
CA PHE A 58 33.64 -6.47 -2.07
C PHE A 58 33.27 -7.91 -2.45
N ASP A 59 33.61 -8.85 -1.57
CA ASP A 59 33.22 -10.25 -1.74
C ASP A 59 31.69 -10.38 -1.65
N ARG A 60 31.12 -11.11 -2.58
CA ARG A 60 29.68 -11.32 -2.68
C ARG A 60 29.10 -12.04 -1.45
N ALA A 61 29.82 -13.02 -0.90
CA ALA A 61 29.40 -13.75 0.29
C ALA A 61 29.32 -12.81 1.52
N GLN A 62 30.26 -11.87 1.66
CA GLN A 62 30.27 -10.86 2.69
C GLN A 62 29.08 -9.87 2.53
N LEU A 63 28.81 -9.44 1.29
CA LEU A 63 27.66 -8.55 1.03
C LEU A 63 26.33 -9.23 1.34
N GLU A 64 26.18 -10.53 1.07
CA GLU A 64 24.98 -11.31 1.41
C GLU A 64 24.77 -11.43 2.91
N GLU A 65 25.81 -11.72 3.69
CA GLU A 65 25.76 -11.78 5.16
C GLU A 65 25.39 -10.43 5.76
N ASP A 66 26.08 -9.35 5.35
CA ASP A 66 25.84 -8.01 5.85
C ASP A 66 24.48 -7.45 5.40
N SER A 67 23.93 -7.94 4.29
CA SER A 67 22.59 -7.54 3.82
C SER A 67 21.50 -7.80 4.85
N VAL A 68 21.61 -8.89 5.61
CA VAL A 68 20.66 -9.23 6.69
C VAL A 68 20.76 -8.22 7.84
N ARG A 69 21.97 -7.78 8.18
CA ARG A 69 22.22 -6.79 9.23
C ARG A 69 21.67 -5.41 8.82
N VAL A 70 21.93 -4.99 7.58
CA VAL A 70 21.43 -3.74 7.03
C VAL A 70 19.90 -3.74 6.95
N ARG A 71 19.31 -4.85 6.50
CA ARG A 71 17.85 -5.03 6.51
C ARG A 71 17.25 -4.81 7.90
N ARG A 72 17.81 -5.45 8.94
CA ARG A 72 17.32 -5.29 10.32
C ARG A 72 17.40 -3.83 10.78
N LYS A 73 18.48 -3.12 10.45
CA LYS A 73 18.60 -1.69 10.77
C LYS A 73 17.53 -0.86 10.08
N LEU A 74 17.24 -1.11 8.80
CA LEU A 74 16.17 -0.43 8.07
C LEU A 74 14.79 -0.75 8.66
N ASP A 75 14.55 -2.02 9.02
CA ASP A 75 13.31 -2.46 9.66
C ASP A 75 13.09 -1.80 11.04
N PHE A 76 14.16 -1.51 11.80
CA PHE A 76 14.05 -0.86 13.11
C PHE A 76 14.02 0.66 13.06
N LEU A 77 14.59 1.29 12.05
CA LEU A 77 14.74 2.75 12.00
C LEU A 77 13.77 3.42 11.03
N VAL A 78 13.61 2.89 9.83
CA VAL A 78 12.77 3.51 8.78
C VAL A 78 11.33 3.02 8.86
N LEU A 79 11.13 1.71 9.02
CA LEU A 79 9.77 1.14 9.05
C LEU A 79 8.89 1.73 10.15
N PRO A 80 9.35 1.95 11.41
CA PRO A 80 8.54 2.62 12.43
C PRO A 80 8.16 4.07 12.06
N MET A 81 9.03 4.81 11.38
CA MET A 81 8.70 6.15 10.90
C MET A 81 7.56 6.11 9.88
N MET A 82 7.59 5.14 8.96
CA MET A 82 6.51 4.92 8.00
C MET A 82 5.22 4.50 8.70
N MET A 83 5.31 3.62 9.69
CA MET A 83 4.19 3.13 10.48
C MET A 83 3.50 4.25 11.25
N ILE A 84 4.24 5.09 11.98
CA ILE A 84 3.69 6.22 12.75
C ILE A 84 3.04 7.24 11.82
N THR A 85 3.68 7.57 10.69
CA THR A 85 3.10 8.50 9.73
C THR A 85 1.78 7.99 9.16
N TYR A 86 1.72 6.71 8.80
CA TYR A 86 0.51 6.10 8.25
C TYR A 86 -0.60 5.99 9.31
N MET A 87 -0.22 5.68 10.55
CA MET A 87 -1.11 5.71 11.71
C MET A 87 -1.74 7.09 11.90
N LEU A 88 -0.94 8.17 11.86
CA LEU A 88 -1.44 9.55 11.99
C LEU A 88 -2.37 9.92 10.83
N SER A 89 -2.06 9.48 9.60
CA SER A 89 -2.92 9.67 8.43
C SER A 89 -4.30 9.03 8.62
N PHE A 90 -4.34 7.81 9.12
CA PHE A 90 -5.61 7.14 9.36
C PHE A 90 -6.36 7.71 10.58
N LEU A 91 -5.62 8.08 11.62
CA LEU A 91 -6.17 8.71 12.82
C LEU A 91 -6.90 10.02 12.48
N ASP A 92 -6.30 10.85 11.61
CA ASP A 92 -6.94 12.10 11.16
C ASP A 92 -8.25 11.85 10.38
N LYS A 93 -8.32 10.82 9.55
CA LYS A 93 -9.59 10.44 8.90
C LYS A 93 -10.66 10.03 9.93
N GLN A 94 -10.26 9.29 10.94
CA GLN A 94 -11.15 8.83 12.00
C GLN A 94 -11.60 9.95 12.94
N THR A 95 -10.86 11.07 13.05
CA THR A 95 -11.26 12.21 13.89
C THR A 95 -12.64 12.74 13.55
N LEU A 96 -13.01 12.78 12.27
CA LEU A 96 -14.34 13.20 11.83
C LEU A 96 -15.43 12.27 12.36
N ASN A 97 -15.18 10.95 12.27
CA ASN A 97 -16.09 9.93 12.77
C ASN A 97 -16.31 10.05 14.28
N TYR A 98 -15.22 10.22 15.06
CA TYR A 98 -15.31 10.42 16.51
C TYR A 98 -15.99 11.75 16.87
N SER A 99 -15.64 12.84 16.19
CA SER A 99 -16.19 14.17 16.42
C SER A 99 -17.70 14.22 16.16
N ASN A 100 -18.21 13.39 15.25
CA ASN A 100 -19.63 13.26 14.98
C ASN A 100 -20.42 12.77 16.21
N ALA A 101 -19.81 11.92 17.06
CA ALA A 101 -20.44 11.49 18.30
C ALA A 101 -20.62 12.63 19.33
N TYR A 102 -19.78 13.67 19.26
CA TYR A 102 -19.74 14.80 20.21
C TYR A 102 -20.40 16.10 19.69
N GLY A 103 -21.33 16.00 18.73
CA GLY A 103 -22.14 17.13 18.31
C GLY A 103 -21.57 17.99 17.18
N LEU A 104 -20.57 17.51 16.46
CA LEU A 104 -19.98 18.21 15.31
C LEU A 104 -21.03 18.74 14.33
N GLN A 105 -22.01 17.89 13.93
CA GLN A 105 -23.05 18.29 12.96
C GLN A 105 -23.94 19.42 13.46
N THR A 106 -24.27 19.41 14.77
CA THR A 106 -25.09 20.44 15.39
C THR A 106 -24.36 21.78 15.44
N ASP A 107 -23.10 21.78 15.88
CA ASP A 107 -22.29 23.00 16.05
C ASP A 107 -21.89 23.65 14.71
N THR A 108 -21.80 22.85 13.65
CA THR A 108 -21.44 23.33 12.30
C THR A 108 -22.65 23.51 11.38
N HIS A 109 -23.87 23.38 11.94
CA HIS A 109 -25.14 23.53 11.22
C HIS A 109 -25.28 22.63 10.00
N MET A 110 -24.73 21.42 10.04
CA MET A 110 -24.85 20.42 8.98
C MET A 110 -26.26 19.84 8.97
N THR A 111 -26.89 19.81 7.80
CA THR A 111 -28.25 19.32 7.60
C THR A 111 -28.28 18.26 6.51
N GLY A 112 -29.24 17.34 6.58
CA GLY A 112 -29.43 16.31 5.56
C GLY A 112 -28.16 15.51 5.29
N ASP A 113 -27.70 15.51 4.05
CA ASP A 113 -26.54 14.73 3.60
C ASP A 113 -25.20 15.52 3.62
N ASP A 114 -25.16 16.71 4.25
CA ASP A 114 -23.97 17.57 4.32
C ASP A 114 -22.76 16.84 4.91
N TYR A 115 -22.99 16.01 5.94
CA TYR A 115 -21.92 15.19 6.52
C TYR A 115 -21.29 14.25 5.48
N SER A 116 -22.06 13.62 4.63
CA SER A 116 -21.57 12.74 3.56
C SER A 116 -20.72 13.50 2.53
N TRP A 117 -21.13 14.75 2.21
CA TRP A 117 -20.34 15.62 1.34
C TRP A 117 -19.02 16.07 1.97
N VAL A 118 -19.02 16.39 3.26
CA VAL A 118 -17.81 16.74 4.02
C VAL A 118 -16.84 15.56 4.08
N VAL A 119 -17.34 14.33 4.25
CA VAL A 119 -16.52 13.10 4.15
C VAL A 119 -15.93 12.96 2.75
N SER A 120 -16.73 13.16 1.72
CA SER A 120 -16.30 13.03 0.31
C SER A 120 -15.30 14.12 -0.11
N ALA A 121 -15.34 15.29 0.53
CA ALA A 121 -14.44 16.41 0.23
C ALA A 121 -12.96 16.03 0.34
N LEU A 122 -12.59 15.23 1.34
CA LEU A 122 -11.23 14.69 1.49
C LEU A 122 -10.81 13.87 0.27
N TYR A 123 -11.68 13.03 -0.23
CA TYR A 123 -11.40 12.18 -1.37
C TYR A 123 -11.37 12.96 -2.70
N PHE A 124 -12.14 14.04 -2.82
CA PHE A 124 -11.96 14.99 -3.94
C PHE A 124 -10.58 15.64 -3.91
N GLY A 125 -10.11 16.03 -2.72
CA GLY A 125 -8.73 16.52 -2.53
C GLY A 125 -7.69 15.48 -2.94
N TRP A 126 -7.88 14.21 -2.56
CA TRP A 126 -7.02 13.11 -2.96
C TRP A 126 -6.99 12.92 -4.49
N LEU A 127 -8.14 12.96 -5.15
CA LEU A 127 -8.23 12.81 -6.58
C LEU A 127 -7.47 13.93 -7.32
N CYS A 128 -7.66 15.18 -6.88
CA CYS A 128 -6.94 16.32 -7.43
C CYS A 128 -5.43 16.28 -7.15
N GLY A 129 -5.02 15.78 -5.99
CA GLY A 129 -3.62 15.72 -5.56
C GLY A 129 -2.84 14.54 -6.14
N ALA A 130 -3.48 13.43 -6.45
CA ALA A 130 -2.82 12.18 -6.83
C ALA A 130 -1.85 12.32 -8.00
N TRP A 131 -2.27 12.97 -9.08
CA TRP A 131 -1.43 13.13 -10.26
C TRP A 131 -0.30 14.17 -10.07
N PRO A 132 -0.56 15.38 -9.56
CA PRO A 132 0.50 16.34 -9.27
C PRO A 132 1.57 15.80 -8.31
N TRP A 133 1.16 15.13 -7.23
CA TRP A 133 2.11 14.56 -6.27
C TRP A 133 2.96 13.45 -6.88
N ASN A 134 2.40 12.56 -7.69
CA ASN A 134 3.17 11.54 -8.39
C ASN A 134 4.23 12.15 -9.32
N MET A 135 3.93 13.24 -10.01
CA MET A 135 4.92 13.96 -10.82
C MET A 135 5.99 14.67 -9.97
N LEU A 136 5.56 15.28 -8.87
CA LEU A 136 6.46 16.04 -8.00
C LEU A 136 7.44 15.13 -7.27
N LEU A 137 6.99 13.97 -6.77
CA LEU A 137 7.82 12.95 -6.10
C LEU A 137 8.87 12.31 -7.01
N GLN A 138 8.70 12.39 -8.35
CA GLN A 138 9.73 11.96 -9.28
C GLN A 138 10.91 12.93 -9.34
N ARG A 139 10.70 14.21 -8.99
CA ARG A 139 11.69 15.29 -9.10
C ARG A 139 12.24 15.74 -7.76
N LEU A 140 11.42 15.72 -6.72
CA LEU A 140 11.77 16.19 -5.37
C LEU A 140 12.30 15.05 -4.47
N PRO A 141 13.10 15.38 -3.47
CA PRO A 141 13.53 14.44 -2.44
C PRO A 141 12.32 14.01 -1.59
N ILE A 142 12.11 12.69 -1.47
CA ILE A 142 10.91 12.10 -0.87
C ILE A 142 10.73 12.54 0.59
N ALA A 143 11.80 12.41 1.39
CA ALA A 143 11.76 12.71 2.82
C ALA A 143 11.40 14.16 3.12
N LYS A 144 12.02 15.09 2.38
CA LYS A 144 11.75 16.54 2.54
C LYS A 144 10.32 16.88 2.11
N THR A 145 9.87 16.30 1.01
CA THR A 145 8.51 16.52 0.49
C THR A 145 7.47 16.00 1.48
N VAL A 146 7.63 14.75 1.95
CA VAL A 146 6.71 14.15 2.94
C VAL A 146 6.72 14.94 4.24
N GLY A 147 7.88 15.30 4.78
CA GLY A 147 7.98 16.06 6.02
C GLY A 147 7.34 17.44 5.91
N ALA A 148 7.56 18.17 4.81
CA ALA A 148 6.92 19.46 4.57
C ALA A 148 5.39 19.30 4.46
N MET A 149 4.90 18.28 3.75
CA MET A 149 3.47 18.03 3.62
C MET A 149 2.83 17.62 4.95
N LEU A 150 3.52 16.86 5.80
CA LEU A 150 3.04 16.54 7.15
C LEU A 150 2.84 17.78 8.02
N ILE A 151 3.74 18.77 7.92
CA ILE A 151 3.62 20.03 8.66
C ILE A 151 2.40 20.82 8.17
N VAL A 152 2.27 20.98 6.84
CA VAL A 152 1.13 21.69 6.25
C VAL A 152 -0.17 20.97 6.55
N TRP A 153 -0.21 19.64 6.37
CA TRP A 153 -1.37 18.83 6.66
C TRP A 153 -1.78 18.88 8.14
N GLY A 154 -0.81 18.78 9.09
CA GLY A 154 -1.08 18.92 10.52
C GLY A 154 -1.70 20.28 10.85
N ALA A 155 -1.20 21.37 10.26
CA ALA A 155 -1.77 22.70 10.41
C ALA A 155 -3.21 22.77 9.85
N VAL A 156 -3.47 22.21 8.68
CA VAL A 156 -4.81 22.15 8.08
C VAL A 156 -5.75 21.29 8.94
N CYS A 157 -5.25 20.19 9.54
CA CYS A 157 -6.02 19.39 10.48
C CYS A 157 -6.47 20.22 11.70
N MET A 158 -5.57 21.03 12.28
CA MET A 158 -5.91 21.95 13.39
C MET A 158 -6.94 23.01 12.98
N LEU A 159 -6.90 23.50 11.73
CA LEU A 159 -7.85 24.50 11.23
C LEU A 159 -9.29 24.00 11.22
N GLN A 160 -9.53 22.67 11.19
CA GLN A 160 -10.88 22.11 11.33
C GLN A 160 -11.56 22.53 12.64
N ALA A 161 -10.79 22.74 13.73
CA ALA A 161 -11.33 23.19 15.00
C ALA A 161 -11.85 24.65 14.95
N ALA A 162 -11.39 25.46 14.00
CA ALA A 162 -11.81 26.86 13.85
C ALA A 162 -13.04 27.03 12.94
N VAL A 163 -13.48 25.96 12.29
CA VAL A 163 -14.61 26.02 11.36
C VAL A 163 -15.95 26.02 12.11
N PHE A 164 -16.91 26.80 11.60
CA PHE A 164 -18.24 26.99 12.19
C PHE A 164 -19.38 26.78 11.19
N ASN A 165 -19.10 26.38 9.94
CA ASN A 165 -20.12 26.13 8.92
C ASN A 165 -19.71 24.98 7.99
N THR A 166 -20.69 24.38 7.30
CA THR A 166 -20.50 23.25 6.37
C THR A 166 -19.54 23.56 5.24
N GLY A 167 -19.65 24.76 4.61
CA GLY A 167 -18.79 25.13 3.48
C GLY A 167 -17.32 25.27 3.86
N GLY A 168 -17.04 25.87 5.03
CA GLY A 168 -15.67 25.93 5.57
C GLY A 168 -15.10 24.56 5.88
N PHE A 169 -15.96 23.66 6.43
CA PHE A 169 -15.53 22.28 6.73
C PHE A 169 -15.20 21.51 5.46
N PHE A 170 -16.02 21.65 4.43
CA PHE A 170 -15.78 21.08 3.11
C PHE A 170 -14.43 21.57 2.53
N ALA A 171 -14.18 22.88 2.55
CA ALA A 171 -12.95 23.46 2.03
C ALA A 171 -11.71 22.93 2.77
N VAL A 172 -11.72 22.94 4.11
CA VAL A 172 -10.59 22.45 4.90
C VAL A 172 -10.34 20.96 4.67
N ARG A 173 -11.39 20.14 4.57
CA ARG A 173 -11.29 18.73 4.23
C ARG A 173 -10.74 18.47 2.83
N PHE A 174 -11.11 19.29 1.86
CA PHE A 174 -10.55 19.21 0.51
C PHE A 174 -9.03 19.47 0.51
N PHE A 175 -8.58 20.54 1.15
CA PHE A 175 -7.14 20.82 1.26
C PHE A 175 -6.39 19.77 2.08
N LEU A 176 -7.01 19.26 3.15
CA LEU A 176 -6.47 18.15 3.91
C LEU A 176 -6.17 16.94 3.00
N GLY A 177 -7.15 16.51 2.21
CA GLY A 177 -6.99 15.42 1.24
C GLY A 177 -5.96 15.71 0.17
N LEU A 178 -5.88 16.97 -0.32
CA LEU A 178 -4.91 17.40 -1.31
C LEU A 178 -3.47 17.20 -0.82
N PHE A 179 -3.16 17.59 0.40
CA PHE A 179 -1.82 17.46 0.98
C PHE A 179 -1.52 16.03 1.44
N GLU A 180 -2.50 15.31 1.95
CA GLU A 180 -2.36 13.91 2.36
C GLU A 180 -2.09 12.97 1.18
N ALA A 181 -2.56 13.30 -0.02
CA ALA A 181 -2.45 12.46 -1.22
C ALA A 181 -1.00 12.08 -1.60
N CYS A 182 0.02 12.79 -1.09
CA CYS A 182 1.42 12.49 -1.33
C CYS A 182 1.93 11.29 -0.52
N ILE A 183 1.29 10.91 0.61
CA ILE A 183 1.84 9.95 1.59
C ILE A 183 1.90 8.53 1.00
N SER A 184 0.78 8.00 0.51
CA SER A 184 0.73 6.63 0.00
C SER A 184 1.68 6.37 -1.17
N PRO A 185 1.76 7.23 -2.21
CA PRO A 185 2.76 7.06 -3.27
C PRO A 185 4.20 7.13 -2.75
N SER A 186 4.48 8.03 -1.80
CA SER A 186 5.81 8.15 -1.20
C SER A 186 6.23 6.87 -0.47
N TRP A 187 5.31 6.25 0.28
CA TRP A 187 5.59 5.02 1.01
C TRP A 187 5.81 3.84 0.08
N VAL A 188 5.01 3.70 -0.96
CA VAL A 188 5.22 2.67 -1.98
C VAL A 188 6.58 2.86 -2.67
N LEU A 189 6.93 4.09 -3.04
CA LEU A 189 8.21 4.40 -3.66
C LEU A 189 9.38 4.11 -2.71
N LEU A 190 9.34 4.60 -1.46
CA LEU A 190 10.38 4.38 -0.47
C LEU A 190 10.54 2.88 -0.14
N THR A 191 9.43 2.15 0.00
CA THR A 191 9.45 0.69 0.21
C THR A 191 10.15 -0.02 -0.94
N SER A 192 9.91 0.38 -2.19
CA SER A 192 10.56 -0.21 -3.36
C SER A 192 12.05 0.10 -3.45
N MET A 193 12.50 1.23 -2.88
CA MET A 193 13.90 1.65 -2.88
C MET A 193 14.72 1.04 -1.74
N LEU A 194 14.09 0.64 -0.62
CA LEU A 194 14.79 0.17 0.57
C LEU A 194 14.72 -1.35 0.77
N TRP A 195 13.72 -2.03 0.21
CA TRP A 195 13.50 -3.47 0.41
C TRP A 195 13.40 -4.25 -0.89
N THR A 196 13.80 -5.52 -0.85
CA THR A 196 13.68 -6.42 -2.00
C THR A 196 12.22 -6.75 -2.31
N ARG A 197 11.92 -7.15 -3.56
CA ARG A 197 10.55 -7.48 -4.01
C ARG A 197 9.84 -8.48 -3.10
N GLU A 198 10.56 -9.46 -2.60
CA GLU A 198 10.03 -10.48 -1.69
C GLU A 198 9.64 -9.90 -0.34
N GLU A 199 10.36 -8.87 0.09
CA GLU A 199 10.21 -8.25 1.40
C GLU A 199 9.16 -7.13 1.42
N GLN A 200 8.89 -6.50 0.28
CA GLN A 200 7.99 -5.35 0.16
C GLN A 200 6.58 -5.66 0.65
N SER A 201 6.04 -6.83 0.32
CA SER A 201 4.67 -7.21 0.70
C SER A 201 4.46 -7.20 2.21
N LEU A 202 5.40 -7.80 2.96
CA LEU A 202 5.31 -7.85 4.42
C LEU A 202 5.47 -6.46 5.04
N ARG A 203 6.42 -5.64 4.54
CA ARG A 203 6.62 -4.27 5.06
C ARG A 203 5.42 -3.38 4.76
N SER A 204 4.82 -3.55 3.59
CA SER A 204 3.57 -2.86 3.26
C SER A 204 2.43 -3.26 4.20
N SER A 205 2.31 -4.53 4.55
CA SER A 205 1.33 -4.98 5.53
C SER A 205 1.59 -4.41 6.93
N PHE A 206 2.86 -4.27 7.34
CA PHE A 206 3.21 -3.66 8.63
C PHE A 206 2.80 -2.19 8.73
N TRP A 207 3.12 -1.35 7.75
CA TRP A 207 2.73 0.06 7.85
C TRP A 207 1.22 0.24 7.64
N LEU A 208 0.54 -0.65 6.92
CA LEU A 208 -0.91 -0.56 6.78
C LEU A 208 -1.67 -1.07 8.01
N CYS A 209 -1.20 -2.13 8.68
CA CYS A 209 -1.89 -2.64 9.88
C CYS A 209 -1.97 -1.60 11.01
N THR A 210 -1.16 -0.51 10.93
CA THR A 210 -1.26 0.60 11.88
C THR A 210 -2.56 1.38 11.80
N ASN A 211 -3.38 1.18 10.78
CA ASN A 211 -4.76 1.69 10.76
C ASN A 211 -5.57 1.15 11.94
N GLY A 212 -5.44 -0.15 12.24
CA GLY A 212 -6.09 -0.73 13.41
C GLY A 212 -5.56 -0.15 14.73
N LEU A 213 -4.24 0.14 14.80
CA LEU A 213 -3.67 0.84 15.95
C LEU A 213 -4.20 2.27 16.06
N ALA A 214 -4.33 2.98 14.94
CA ALA A 214 -4.93 4.31 14.89
C ALA A 214 -6.39 4.29 15.38
N SER A 215 -7.16 3.27 15.01
CA SER A 215 -8.54 3.09 15.49
C SER A 215 -8.60 2.91 17.01
N ILE A 216 -7.68 2.13 17.59
CA ILE A 216 -7.59 1.92 19.04
C ILE A 216 -7.21 3.23 19.74
N LEU A 217 -6.11 3.86 19.32
CA LEU A 217 -5.61 5.10 19.93
C LEU A 217 -6.61 6.25 19.74
N GLY A 218 -7.25 6.34 18.59
CA GLY A 218 -8.28 7.33 18.30
C GLY A 218 -9.52 7.17 19.18
N SER A 219 -9.93 5.94 19.43
CA SER A 219 -11.04 5.63 20.35
C SER A 219 -10.72 6.07 21.79
N LEU A 220 -9.49 5.79 22.25
CA LEU A 220 -9.03 6.20 23.56
C LEU A 220 -8.89 7.74 23.67
N LEU A 221 -8.36 8.38 22.63
CA LEU A 221 -8.26 9.82 22.56
C LEU A 221 -9.65 10.48 22.61
N ALA A 222 -10.59 9.98 21.80
CA ALA A 222 -11.96 10.49 21.78
C ALA A 222 -12.67 10.29 23.14
N TYR A 223 -12.44 9.16 23.80
CA TYR A 223 -12.94 8.93 25.15
C TYR A 223 -12.32 9.94 26.14
N GLY A 224 -11.00 10.11 26.14
CA GLY A 224 -10.30 11.04 27.02
C GLY A 224 -10.75 12.50 26.84
N THR A 225 -10.89 12.95 25.59
CA THR A 225 -11.39 14.30 25.30
C THR A 225 -12.86 14.46 25.68
N GLY A 226 -13.67 13.41 25.55
CA GLY A 226 -15.08 13.44 25.93
C GLY A 226 -15.33 13.50 27.43
N THR A 227 -14.38 13.02 28.27
CA THR A 227 -14.46 13.09 29.75
C THR A 227 -13.97 14.42 30.31
N THR A 228 -13.36 15.27 29.49
CA THR A 228 -12.82 16.55 29.97
C THR A 228 -13.96 17.57 30.12
N GLU A 229 -14.23 17.99 31.36
CA GLU A 229 -15.23 18.99 31.71
C GLU A 229 -14.58 20.38 31.94
N GLY A 230 -15.36 21.44 31.80
CA GLY A 230 -14.90 22.80 32.09
C GLY A 230 -14.06 23.49 31.02
N LEU A 231 -13.96 22.91 29.82
CA LEU A 231 -13.29 23.55 28.69
C LEU A 231 -14.21 24.62 28.05
N THR A 232 -13.60 25.71 27.60
CA THR A 232 -14.28 26.77 26.84
C THR A 232 -14.53 26.38 25.38
N ILE A 233 -13.92 25.29 24.92
CA ILE A 233 -14.03 24.79 23.56
C ILE A 233 -14.77 23.44 23.53
N ALA A 234 -15.55 23.20 22.48
CA ALA A 234 -16.27 21.94 22.32
C ALA A 234 -15.30 20.74 22.21
N ASN A 235 -15.65 19.61 22.82
CA ASN A 235 -14.81 18.41 22.91
C ASN A 235 -14.36 17.88 21.54
N TRP A 236 -15.22 17.99 20.52
CA TRP A 236 -14.87 17.57 19.15
C TRP A 236 -13.73 18.42 18.55
N LYS A 237 -13.62 19.71 18.89
CA LYS A 237 -12.54 20.59 18.44
C LYS A 237 -11.19 20.17 19.02
N LEU A 238 -11.19 19.70 20.27
CA LEU A 238 -9.98 19.26 20.95
C LEU A 238 -9.35 18.05 20.26
N ILE A 239 -10.16 17.13 19.71
CA ILE A 239 -9.67 15.97 18.96
C ILE A 239 -8.84 16.41 17.75
N PHE A 240 -9.35 17.35 16.94
CA PHE A 240 -8.63 17.89 15.77
C PHE A 240 -7.35 18.64 16.16
N LEU A 241 -7.39 19.41 17.25
CA LEU A 241 -6.20 20.14 17.72
C LEU A 241 -5.09 19.19 18.17
N ILE A 242 -5.41 18.15 18.93
CA ILE A 242 -4.41 17.18 19.42
C ILE A 242 -3.81 16.40 18.26
N VAL A 243 -4.64 15.84 17.38
CA VAL A 243 -4.16 15.03 16.26
C VAL A 243 -3.36 15.87 15.27
N GLY A 244 -3.84 17.09 14.95
CA GLY A 244 -3.14 18.01 14.07
C GLY A 244 -1.79 18.45 14.65
N ALA A 245 -1.71 18.76 15.94
CA ALA A 245 -0.46 19.12 16.61
C ALA A 245 0.54 17.95 16.60
N LEU A 246 0.10 16.73 16.91
CA LEU A 246 0.94 15.53 16.84
C LEU A 246 1.48 15.31 15.43
N THR A 247 0.64 15.44 14.41
CA THR A 247 1.03 15.29 13.00
C THR A 247 2.04 16.36 12.59
N LEU A 248 1.82 17.61 12.98
CA LEU A 248 2.73 18.73 12.69
C LEU A 248 4.10 18.50 13.34
N LEU A 249 4.14 18.14 14.62
CA LEU A 249 5.38 17.84 15.34
C LEU A 249 6.10 16.62 14.72
N TRP A 250 5.35 15.60 14.34
CA TRP A 250 5.91 14.44 13.64
C TRP A 250 6.52 14.80 12.28
N GLY A 251 5.95 15.79 11.59
CA GLY A 251 6.51 16.32 10.34
C GLY A 251 7.95 16.83 10.50
N PHE A 252 8.29 17.49 11.59
CA PHE A 252 9.67 17.91 11.89
C PHE A 252 10.60 16.71 12.13
N VAL A 253 10.11 15.67 12.79
CA VAL A 253 10.89 14.42 12.99
C VAL A 253 11.20 13.77 11.65
N ILE A 254 10.22 13.66 10.76
CA ILE A 254 10.40 13.10 9.42
C ILE A 254 11.40 13.93 8.60
N LEU A 255 11.32 15.26 8.64
CA LEU A 255 12.30 16.13 7.96
C LEU A 255 13.73 15.92 8.44
N ALA A 256 13.93 15.63 9.73
CA ALA A 256 15.24 15.46 10.32
C ALA A 256 15.86 14.07 10.06
N TYR A 257 15.06 13.01 10.10
CA TYR A 257 15.56 11.63 10.21
C TYR A 257 15.21 10.72 9.04
N LEU A 258 14.13 10.97 8.27
CA LEU A 258 13.76 10.09 7.16
C LEU A 258 14.77 10.21 6.02
N PRO A 259 15.31 9.10 5.47
CA PRO A 259 16.16 9.14 4.29
C PRO A 259 15.35 9.23 2.99
N ASP A 260 15.90 9.87 1.97
CA ASP A 260 15.30 9.91 0.62
C ASP A 260 15.50 8.59 -0.15
N GLY A 261 16.45 7.77 0.29
CA GLY A 261 16.78 6.48 -0.30
C GLY A 261 17.98 5.85 0.40
N PRO A 262 18.42 4.65 -0.03
CA PRO A 262 19.53 3.93 0.61
C PRO A 262 20.86 4.69 0.54
N HIS A 263 21.07 5.48 -0.52
CA HIS A 263 22.32 6.21 -0.79
C HIS A 263 22.57 7.36 0.21
N ASN A 264 21.52 7.97 0.77
CA ASN A 264 21.67 9.10 1.69
C ASN A 264 21.15 8.83 3.11
N ALA A 265 20.92 7.57 3.46
CA ALA A 265 20.48 7.15 4.78
C ALA A 265 21.56 7.46 5.84
N LYS A 266 21.42 8.59 6.56
CA LYS A 266 22.38 9.07 7.59
C LYS A 266 22.59 8.08 8.73
N MET A 267 21.61 7.22 8.97
CA MET A 267 21.62 6.17 10.00
C MET A 267 22.48 4.95 9.64
N LEU A 268 22.91 4.84 8.39
CA LEU A 268 23.77 3.78 7.88
C LEU A 268 25.21 4.32 7.70
N SER A 269 26.21 3.48 8.03
CA SER A 269 27.61 3.78 7.69
C SER A 269 27.80 3.81 6.17
N GLU A 270 28.93 4.33 5.68
CA GLU A 270 29.20 4.39 4.24
C GLU A 270 29.17 2.99 3.61
N TYR A 271 29.79 2.02 4.25
CA TYR A 271 29.76 0.62 3.81
C TYR A 271 28.33 0.05 3.81
N GLU A 272 27.54 0.28 4.87
CA GLU A 272 26.16 -0.19 4.95
C GLU A 272 25.25 0.43 3.87
N ARG A 273 25.53 1.67 3.43
CA ARG A 273 24.83 2.28 2.28
C ARG A 273 25.15 1.56 0.98
N ILE A 274 26.42 1.19 0.78
CA ILE A 274 26.84 0.40 -0.38
C ILE A 274 26.11 -0.95 -0.39
N VAL A 275 26.07 -1.65 0.74
CA VAL A 275 25.33 -2.92 0.89
C VAL A 275 23.83 -2.73 0.63
N ALA A 276 23.22 -1.64 1.13
CA ALA A 276 21.81 -1.34 0.91
C ALA A 276 21.50 -1.10 -0.57
N VAL A 277 22.35 -0.35 -1.29
CA VAL A 277 22.20 -0.10 -2.73
C VAL A 277 22.39 -1.40 -3.52
N TRP A 278 23.43 -2.18 -3.21
CA TRP A 278 23.70 -3.47 -3.84
C TRP A 278 22.52 -4.45 -3.68
N ARG A 279 21.95 -4.52 -2.48
CA ARG A 279 20.82 -5.39 -2.17
C ARG A 279 19.59 -5.10 -3.02
N VAL A 280 19.26 -3.82 -3.22
CA VAL A 280 18.10 -3.38 -3.98
C VAL A 280 18.34 -3.43 -5.49
N SER A 281 19.61 -3.37 -5.94
CA SER A 281 19.93 -3.50 -7.37
C SER A 281 19.47 -4.84 -7.97
N HIS A 282 19.44 -5.90 -7.16
CA HIS A 282 18.92 -7.22 -7.54
C HIS A 282 17.40 -7.29 -7.70
N ASN A 283 16.67 -6.23 -7.32
CA ASN A 283 15.20 -6.21 -7.45
C ASN A 283 14.72 -6.25 -8.90
N GLN A 284 15.60 -6.05 -9.90
CA GLN A 284 15.24 -6.01 -11.34
C GLN A 284 13.94 -5.20 -11.60
N MET A 285 13.56 -4.36 -10.67
CA MET A 285 12.50 -3.40 -10.87
C MET A 285 13.08 -2.39 -11.84
N GLY A 286 12.72 -2.58 -13.10
CA GLY A 286 13.28 -1.92 -14.26
C GLY A 286 13.74 -0.52 -13.92
N ILE A 287 14.98 -0.23 -14.24
CA ILE A 287 15.52 1.12 -14.26
C ILE A 287 14.39 1.99 -14.74
N LYS A 288 14.05 3.03 -13.98
CA LYS A 288 13.02 4.01 -14.38
C LYS A 288 13.19 4.27 -15.86
N ASN A 289 12.34 3.68 -16.68
CA ASN A 289 12.39 3.97 -18.10
C ASN A 289 11.67 5.31 -18.28
N PRO A 290 12.37 6.42 -18.54
CA PRO A 290 11.75 7.72 -18.65
C PRO A 290 10.87 7.81 -19.89
N THR A 291 10.93 6.82 -20.79
CA THR A 291 10.15 6.81 -22.03
C THR A 291 8.78 6.18 -21.79
N ILE A 292 7.75 7.00 -21.94
CA ILE A 292 6.35 6.54 -21.91
C ILE A 292 6.07 5.79 -23.21
N LYS A 293 5.72 4.51 -23.12
CA LYS A 293 5.36 3.66 -24.27
C LYS A 293 3.85 3.70 -24.49
N SER A 294 3.38 4.44 -25.48
CA SER A 294 1.95 4.63 -25.78
C SER A 294 1.20 3.31 -26.03
N TYR A 295 1.85 2.29 -26.60
CA TYR A 295 1.22 0.98 -26.81
C TYR A 295 0.90 0.28 -25.49
N GLN A 296 1.72 0.43 -24.44
CA GLN A 296 1.49 -0.12 -23.11
C GLN A 296 0.28 0.54 -22.41
N ILE A 297 0.07 1.85 -22.64
CA ILE A 297 -1.14 2.55 -22.16
C ILE A 297 -2.38 1.96 -22.84
N LYS A 298 -2.34 1.80 -24.17
CA LYS A 298 -3.44 1.20 -24.93
C LYS A 298 -3.73 -0.24 -24.45
N GLU A 299 -2.69 -1.01 -24.19
CA GLU A 299 -2.81 -2.37 -23.67
C GLU A 299 -3.44 -2.38 -22.26
N ALA A 300 -3.05 -1.47 -21.35
CA ALA A 300 -3.65 -1.34 -20.03
C ALA A 300 -5.16 -1.02 -20.10
N LEU A 301 -5.55 -0.15 -21.04
CA LEU A 301 -6.96 0.22 -21.27
C LEU A 301 -7.79 -0.87 -21.96
N LEU A 302 -7.17 -1.76 -22.70
CA LEU A 302 -7.86 -2.85 -23.42
C LEU A 302 -7.79 -4.20 -22.67
N ASP A 303 -7.08 -4.27 -21.55
CA ASP A 303 -6.94 -5.52 -20.78
C ASP A 303 -8.15 -5.75 -19.87
N GLY A 304 -9.04 -6.66 -20.26
CA GLY A 304 -10.26 -7.00 -19.50
C GLY A 304 -9.98 -7.46 -18.06
N ARG A 305 -8.78 -8.01 -17.77
CA ARG A 305 -8.38 -8.40 -16.41
C ARG A 305 -8.22 -7.16 -15.50
N CYS A 306 -7.65 -6.08 -16.04
CA CYS A 306 -7.48 -4.84 -15.30
C CYS A 306 -8.84 -4.24 -14.87
N TYR A 307 -9.88 -4.38 -15.70
CA TYR A 307 -11.23 -3.91 -15.33
C TYR A 307 -11.82 -4.66 -14.14
N LEU A 308 -11.56 -5.96 -14.01
CA LEU A 308 -12.00 -6.72 -12.83
C LEU A 308 -11.33 -6.21 -11.56
N LEU A 309 -10.04 -5.86 -11.62
CA LEU A 309 -9.33 -5.22 -10.52
C LEU A 309 -9.87 -3.81 -10.21
N TYR A 310 -10.19 -3.02 -11.23
CA TYR A 310 -10.75 -1.67 -11.06
C TYR A 310 -12.11 -1.73 -10.36
N MET A 311 -12.99 -2.64 -10.78
CA MET A 311 -14.30 -2.83 -10.16
C MET A 311 -14.20 -3.34 -8.73
N ALA A 312 -13.30 -4.30 -8.47
CA ALA A 312 -13.00 -4.76 -7.12
C ALA A 312 -12.44 -3.62 -6.25
N GLY A 313 -11.49 -2.83 -6.77
CA GLY A 313 -10.92 -1.67 -6.08
C GLY A 313 -11.96 -0.60 -5.75
N MET A 314 -12.87 -0.29 -6.68
CA MET A 314 -13.98 0.63 -6.44
C MET A 314 -14.90 0.12 -5.34
N GLY A 315 -15.30 -1.16 -5.38
CA GLY A 315 -16.09 -1.77 -4.33
C GLY A 315 -15.42 -1.73 -2.96
N ILE A 316 -14.13 -2.05 -2.90
CA ILE A 316 -13.33 -1.96 -1.67
C ILE A 316 -13.30 -0.51 -1.14
N GLY A 317 -13.21 0.50 -2.03
CA GLY A 317 -13.30 1.91 -1.67
C GLY A 317 -14.65 2.27 -1.03
N ILE A 318 -15.76 1.80 -1.59
CA ILE A 318 -17.11 1.98 -1.03
C ILE A 318 -17.19 1.41 0.39
N LEU A 319 -16.70 0.18 0.58
CA LEU A 319 -16.67 -0.50 1.88
C LEU A 319 -15.83 0.26 2.90
N ASN A 320 -14.62 0.68 2.49
CA ASN A 320 -13.69 1.41 3.35
C ASN A 320 -14.30 2.70 3.89
N SER A 321 -14.82 3.55 3.02
CA SER A 321 -15.36 4.86 3.42
C SER A 321 -16.64 4.73 4.25
N GLY A 322 -17.50 3.77 3.94
CA GLY A 322 -18.69 3.48 4.72
C GLY A 322 -18.36 3.08 6.16
N VAL A 323 -17.44 2.12 6.33
CA VAL A 323 -17.02 1.66 7.66
C VAL A 323 -16.30 2.77 8.43
N THR A 324 -15.32 3.42 7.82
CA THR A 324 -14.47 4.40 8.50
C THR A 324 -15.23 5.60 9.03
N ASN A 325 -16.25 6.09 8.32
CA ASN A 325 -16.88 7.37 8.63
C ASN A 325 -18.24 7.25 9.36
N PHE A 326 -18.89 6.10 9.30
CA PHE A 326 -20.23 5.93 9.87
C PHE A 326 -20.30 4.95 11.04
N MET A 327 -19.18 4.34 11.45
CA MET A 327 -19.15 3.37 12.55
C MET A 327 -19.67 3.99 13.86
N SER A 328 -19.27 5.23 14.20
CA SER A 328 -19.80 5.94 15.37
C SER A 328 -21.32 6.11 15.32
N ALA A 329 -21.85 6.48 14.14
CA ALA A 329 -23.30 6.70 13.98
C ALA A 329 -24.08 5.38 14.16
N ILE A 330 -23.58 4.27 13.63
CA ILE A 330 -24.19 2.94 13.79
C ILE A 330 -24.18 2.52 15.26
N ILE A 331 -23.01 2.63 15.95
CA ILE A 331 -22.88 2.23 17.36
C ILE A 331 -23.72 3.14 18.27
N LYS A 332 -23.75 4.45 18.02
CA LYS A 332 -24.63 5.38 18.73
C LYS A 332 -26.10 5.00 18.57
N GLY A 333 -26.51 4.53 17.38
CA GLY A 333 -27.84 4.03 17.10
C GLY A 333 -28.23 2.76 17.92
N LEU A 334 -27.27 2.08 18.53
CA LEU A 334 -27.51 0.98 19.49
C LEU A 334 -27.78 1.47 20.92
N ASN A 335 -28.04 2.77 21.12
CA ASN A 335 -28.30 3.42 22.42
C ASN A 335 -27.11 3.32 23.41
N PHE A 336 -25.87 3.49 22.91
CA PHE A 336 -24.71 3.75 23.76
C PHE A 336 -24.50 5.27 23.90
N ASP A 337 -24.05 5.69 25.08
CA ASP A 337 -23.62 7.07 25.34
C ASP A 337 -22.44 7.45 24.40
N PRO A 338 -22.25 8.72 24.06
CA PRO A 338 -21.14 9.16 23.20
C PRO A 338 -19.76 8.69 23.68
N LEU A 339 -19.49 8.72 24.98
CA LEU A 339 -18.26 8.23 25.59
C LEU A 339 -18.07 6.73 25.33
N ARG A 340 -19.09 5.93 25.63
CA ARG A 340 -19.06 4.49 25.39
C ARG A 340 -18.99 4.17 23.89
N THR A 341 -19.68 4.94 23.05
CA THR A 341 -19.64 4.80 21.60
C THR A 341 -18.21 4.91 21.07
N SER A 342 -17.44 5.88 21.56
CA SER A 342 -16.06 6.06 21.16
C SER A 342 -15.19 4.86 21.60
N LEU A 343 -15.29 4.44 22.85
CA LEU A 343 -14.49 3.32 23.38
C LEU A 343 -14.84 1.98 22.73
N MET A 344 -16.13 1.75 22.38
CA MET A 344 -16.59 0.51 21.75
C MET A 344 -16.11 0.32 20.30
N GLN A 345 -15.45 1.31 19.72
CA GLN A 345 -14.79 1.16 18.42
C GLN A 345 -13.39 0.55 18.52
N ALA A 346 -12.71 0.67 19.67
CA ALA A 346 -11.35 0.18 19.89
C ALA A 346 -11.14 -1.31 19.52
N PRO A 347 -12.02 -2.26 19.91
CA PRO A 347 -11.86 -3.66 19.52
C PRO A 347 -11.89 -3.87 18.00
N GLY A 348 -12.60 -3.02 17.24
CA GLY A 348 -12.59 -3.06 15.78
C GLY A 348 -11.19 -2.90 15.19
N GLY A 349 -10.36 -2.03 15.79
CA GLY A 349 -8.97 -1.88 15.40
C GLY A 349 -8.14 -3.15 15.60
N ALA A 350 -8.40 -3.93 16.67
CA ALA A 350 -7.75 -5.22 16.87
C ALA A 350 -8.16 -6.24 15.79
N PHE A 351 -9.42 -6.25 15.37
CA PHE A 351 -9.89 -7.07 14.25
C PHE A 351 -9.17 -6.70 12.93
N GLU A 352 -8.94 -5.42 12.68
CA GLU A 352 -8.20 -4.94 11.51
C GLU A 352 -6.74 -5.42 11.53
N ILE A 353 -6.05 -5.30 12.67
CA ILE A 353 -4.66 -5.77 12.84
C ILE A 353 -4.58 -7.28 12.58
N VAL A 354 -5.45 -8.06 13.21
CA VAL A 354 -5.49 -9.52 13.04
C VAL A 354 -5.77 -9.88 11.58
N GLY A 355 -6.73 -9.21 10.94
CA GLY A 355 -7.07 -9.41 9.52
C GLY A 355 -5.88 -9.13 8.60
N CYS A 356 -5.26 -7.96 8.72
CA CYS A 356 -4.13 -7.55 7.90
C CYS A 356 -2.91 -8.48 8.06
N LEU A 357 -2.54 -8.83 9.29
CA LEU A 357 -1.37 -9.66 9.56
C LEU A 357 -1.59 -11.13 9.17
N SER A 358 -2.74 -11.71 9.53
CA SER A 358 -3.03 -13.11 9.21
C SER A 358 -3.17 -13.35 7.71
N LEU A 359 -3.92 -12.52 7.01
CA LEU A 359 -4.11 -12.67 5.56
C LEU A 359 -2.87 -12.23 4.77
N GLY A 360 -2.12 -11.23 5.25
CA GLY A 360 -0.82 -10.87 4.71
C GLY A 360 0.17 -12.03 4.80
N TYR A 361 0.23 -12.72 5.94
CA TYR A 361 1.06 -13.91 6.12
C TYR A 361 0.62 -15.07 5.19
N VAL A 362 -0.68 -15.38 5.16
CA VAL A 362 -1.23 -16.44 4.29
C VAL A 362 -0.95 -16.13 2.81
N SER A 363 -1.12 -14.87 2.39
CA SER A 363 -0.87 -14.45 1.01
C SER A 363 0.59 -14.64 0.58
N GLN A 364 1.53 -14.40 1.50
CA GLN A 364 2.96 -14.56 1.24
C GLN A 364 3.38 -16.04 1.27
N TYR A 365 3.02 -16.75 2.32
CA TYR A 365 3.48 -18.13 2.55
C TYR A 365 2.89 -19.13 1.56
N ARG A 366 1.61 -18.97 1.20
CA ARG A 366 0.89 -19.86 0.26
C ARG A 366 0.85 -19.34 -1.17
N ASN A 367 1.38 -18.13 -1.43
CA ASN A 367 1.30 -17.46 -2.73
C ASN A 367 -0.14 -17.31 -3.27
N MET A 368 -1.12 -17.16 -2.33
CA MET A 368 -2.57 -17.14 -2.59
C MET A 368 -3.13 -15.72 -2.37
N LEU A 369 -2.60 -14.75 -3.11
CA LEU A 369 -2.90 -13.33 -2.89
C LEU A 369 -4.38 -12.99 -3.21
N GLY A 370 -4.89 -13.43 -4.36
CA GLY A 370 -6.27 -13.18 -4.77
C GLY A 370 -7.31 -13.89 -3.88
N ILE A 371 -7.00 -15.11 -3.45
CA ILE A 371 -7.86 -15.87 -2.51
C ILE A 371 -7.88 -15.18 -1.14
N SER A 372 -6.75 -14.62 -0.69
CA SER A 372 -6.68 -13.90 0.58
C SER A 372 -7.55 -12.62 0.57
N VAL A 373 -7.69 -11.95 -0.58
CA VAL A 373 -8.65 -10.83 -0.74
C VAL A 373 -10.08 -11.30 -0.50
N ILE A 374 -10.47 -12.42 -1.12
CA ILE A 374 -11.81 -13.00 -0.97
C ILE A 374 -12.07 -13.38 0.50
N LEU A 375 -11.12 -14.09 1.13
CA LEU A 375 -11.24 -14.49 2.54
C LEU A 375 -11.36 -13.28 3.49
N GLY A 376 -10.68 -12.17 3.17
CA GLY A 376 -10.77 -10.93 3.95
C GLY A 376 -12.14 -10.23 3.85
N CYS A 377 -12.89 -10.45 2.76
CA CYS A 377 -14.24 -9.90 2.61
C CYS A 377 -15.30 -10.69 3.41
N LEU A 378 -15.08 -11.97 3.70
CA LEU A 378 -16.08 -12.83 4.34
C LEU A 378 -16.50 -12.36 5.76
N PRO A 379 -15.56 -11.99 6.67
CA PRO A 379 -15.97 -11.52 8.00
C PRO A 379 -16.84 -10.27 7.93
N GLY A 380 -16.49 -9.30 7.07
CA GLY A 380 -17.30 -8.09 6.86
C GLY A 380 -18.69 -8.42 6.34
N MET A 381 -18.81 -9.32 5.38
CA MET A 381 -20.10 -9.79 4.86
C MET A 381 -20.97 -10.44 5.97
N VAL A 382 -20.39 -11.32 6.79
CA VAL A 382 -21.07 -11.93 7.94
C VAL A 382 -21.55 -10.85 8.92
N GLY A 383 -20.70 -9.86 9.20
CA GLY A 383 -21.04 -8.74 10.07
C GLY A 383 -22.26 -7.95 9.57
N LEU A 384 -22.34 -7.65 8.25
CA LEU A 384 -23.51 -6.94 7.68
C LEU A 384 -24.80 -7.79 7.72
N ILE A 385 -24.69 -9.09 7.46
CA ILE A 385 -25.82 -10.01 7.61
C ILE A 385 -26.32 -10.00 9.05
N GLY A 386 -25.39 -10.06 10.03
CA GLY A 386 -25.74 -9.96 11.44
C GLY A 386 -26.43 -8.64 11.81
N LEU A 387 -25.96 -7.51 11.28
CA LEU A 387 -26.62 -6.21 11.50
C LEU A 387 -28.05 -6.13 10.94
N LEU A 388 -28.37 -6.90 9.89
CA LEU A 388 -29.71 -6.99 9.33
C LEU A 388 -30.63 -7.96 10.09
N THR A 389 -30.08 -9.07 10.58
CA THR A 389 -30.88 -10.19 11.12
C THR A 389 -31.02 -10.19 12.63
N ILE A 390 -30.02 -9.67 13.36
CA ILE A 390 -30.04 -9.68 14.83
C ILE A 390 -30.96 -8.58 15.36
N PRO A 391 -31.86 -8.92 16.32
CA PRO A 391 -32.73 -7.94 16.99
C PRO A 391 -31.92 -6.87 17.74
N ILE A 392 -32.45 -5.64 17.83
CA ILE A 392 -31.77 -4.48 18.43
C ILE A 392 -31.50 -4.68 19.93
N ASP A 393 -32.27 -5.52 20.60
CA ASP A 393 -32.13 -5.79 22.03
C ASP A 393 -30.77 -6.47 22.35
N ARG A 394 -30.19 -7.17 21.38
CA ARG A 394 -28.89 -7.84 21.52
C ARG A 394 -27.74 -6.92 21.15
N ARG A 395 -27.60 -5.77 21.83
CA ARG A 395 -26.63 -4.69 21.54
C ARG A 395 -25.20 -5.18 21.40
N TYR A 396 -24.71 -6.05 22.29
CA TYR A 396 -23.33 -6.54 22.23
C TYR A 396 -23.09 -7.49 21.05
N ALA A 397 -24.08 -8.27 20.63
CA ALA A 397 -23.98 -9.08 19.44
C ALA A 397 -23.89 -8.20 18.19
N LEU A 398 -24.72 -7.16 18.09
CA LEU A 398 -24.64 -6.17 17.01
C LEU A 398 -23.30 -5.43 17.01
N LEU A 399 -22.77 -5.10 18.17
CA LEU A 399 -21.45 -4.47 18.32
C LEU A 399 -20.33 -5.39 17.79
N ALA A 400 -20.36 -6.69 18.09
CA ALA A 400 -19.42 -7.65 17.52
C ALA A 400 -19.52 -7.71 15.98
N MET A 401 -20.72 -7.61 15.40
CA MET A 401 -20.91 -7.53 13.96
C MET A 401 -20.31 -6.26 13.36
N CYS A 402 -20.38 -5.13 14.09
CA CYS A 402 -19.69 -3.89 13.71
C CYS A 402 -18.16 -4.06 13.66
N TRP A 403 -17.56 -4.75 14.64
CA TRP A 403 -16.11 -4.96 14.66
C TRP A 403 -15.62 -5.80 13.49
N MET A 404 -16.41 -6.77 13.02
CA MET A 404 -16.08 -7.60 11.87
C MET A 404 -15.93 -6.78 10.58
N GLN A 405 -16.52 -5.58 10.48
CA GLN A 405 -16.38 -4.71 9.31
C GLN A 405 -14.93 -4.23 9.11
N ASN A 406 -14.15 -4.10 10.19
CA ASN A 406 -12.77 -3.61 10.11
C ASN A 406 -11.81 -4.61 9.44
N PHE A 407 -12.22 -5.86 9.20
CA PHE A 407 -11.47 -6.78 8.35
C PHE A 407 -11.27 -6.26 6.92
N VAL A 408 -12.03 -5.25 6.47
CA VAL A 408 -11.88 -4.63 5.14
C VAL A 408 -10.48 -4.06 4.90
N GLY A 409 -9.74 -3.73 5.95
CA GLY A 409 -8.34 -3.30 5.84
C GLY A 409 -7.44 -4.29 5.10
N ALA A 410 -7.61 -5.59 5.30
CA ALA A 410 -6.83 -6.62 4.63
C ALA A 410 -7.09 -6.69 3.10
N PRO A 411 -8.33 -6.76 2.60
CA PRO A 411 -8.62 -6.65 1.18
C PRO A 411 -8.05 -5.41 0.50
N ILE A 412 -8.01 -4.25 1.18
CA ILE A 412 -7.48 -3.00 0.61
C ILE A 412 -6.03 -3.21 0.16
N ILE A 413 -5.15 -3.64 1.07
CA ILE A 413 -3.73 -3.77 0.77
C ILE A 413 -3.43 -4.94 -0.17
N LEU A 414 -4.12 -6.06 0.02
CA LEU A 414 -3.86 -7.26 -0.77
C LEU A 414 -4.28 -7.06 -2.24
N ASN A 415 -5.42 -6.40 -2.49
CA ASN A 415 -5.86 -6.09 -3.84
C ASN A 415 -4.94 -5.04 -4.52
N TRP A 416 -4.49 -4.03 -3.77
CA TRP A 416 -3.50 -3.07 -4.28
C TRP A 416 -2.19 -3.76 -4.66
N THR A 417 -1.70 -4.62 -3.79
CA THR A 417 -0.50 -5.42 -4.05
C THR A 417 -0.68 -6.30 -5.29
N LEU A 418 -1.85 -6.94 -5.42
CA LEU A 418 -2.19 -7.79 -6.56
C LEU A 418 -2.14 -7.01 -7.89
N ALA A 419 -2.71 -5.80 -7.93
CA ALA A 419 -2.64 -4.91 -9.08
C ALA A 419 -1.19 -4.54 -9.44
N GLY A 420 -0.33 -4.35 -8.44
CA GLY A 420 1.08 -4.02 -8.64
C GLY A 420 1.96 -5.19 -9.11
N VAL A 421 1.64 -6.42 -8.69
CA VAL A 421 2.49 -7.61 -8.93
C VAL A 421 2.11 -8.32 -10.23
N ASN A 422 0.82 -8.30 -10.60
CA ASN A 422 0.30 -9.05 -11.75
C ASN A 422 0.30 -8.26 -13.07
N VAL A 423 0.86 -7.07 -13.09
CA VAL A 423 1.01 -6.26 -14.31
C VAL A 423 2.48 -5.97 -14.54
N ALA A 424 3.03 -6.42 -15.67
CA ALA A 424 4.38 -6.13 -16.12
C ALA A 424 4.37 -5.05 -17.23
N GLY A 425 5.56 -4.48 -17.48
CA GLY A 425 5.74 -3.28 -18.30
C GLY A 425 5.57 -2.00 -17.47
N HIS A 426 6.61 -1.17 -17.45
CA HIS A 426 6.64 0.00 -16.56
C HIS A 426 5.46 0.95 -16.80
N THR A 427 5.22 1.31 -18.06
CA THR A 427 4.12 2.21 -18.43
C THR A 427 2.75 1.56 -18.22
N LYS A 428 2.58 0.27 -18.56
CA LYS A 428 1.33 -0.47 -18.36
C LYS A 428 0.99 -0.56 -16.87
N ARG A 429 1.96 -0.95 -16.03
CA ARG A 429 1.82 -1.06 -14.57
C ARG A 429 1.44 0.27 -13.93
N THR A 430 2.15 1.34 -14.27
CA THR A 430 1.88 2.69 -13.73
C THR A 430 0.48 3.16 -14.13
N THR A 431 0.08 2.96 -15.39
CA THR A 431 -1.27 3.30 -15.88
C THR A 431 -2.34 2.51 -15.14
N THR A 432 -2.16 1.20 -15.01
CA THR A 432 -3.11 0.34 -14.29
C THR A 432 -3.26 0.73 -12.82
N LEU A 433 -2.16 0.98 -12.11
CA LEU A 433 -2.20 1.42 -10.71
C LEU A 433 -2.85 2.80 -10.56
N SER A 434 -2.64 3.71 -11.50
CA SER A 434 -3.28 5.03 -11.49
C SER A 434 -4.80 4.93 -11.67
N ILE A 435 -5.26 4.13 -12.63
CA ILE A 435 -6.71 3.92 -12.85
C ILE A 435 -7.33 3.19 -11.65
N TYR A 436 -6.65 2.17 -11.11
CA TYR A 436 -7.07 1.49 -9.91
C TYR A 436 -7.27 2.45 -8.74
N PHE A 437 -6.30 3.36 -8.52
CA PHE A 437 -6.37 4.38 -7.48
C PHE A 437 -7.56 5.31 -7.68
N VAL A 438 -7.80 5.79 -8.91
CA VAL A 438 -8.98 6.61 -9.23
C VAL A 438 -10.27 5.86 -8.91
N CYS A 439 -10.40 4.60 -9.31
CA CYS A 439 -11.57 3.78 -9.01
C CYS A 439 -11.77 3.59 -7.50
N PHE A 440 -10.69 3.32 -6.75
CA PHE A 440 -10.74 3.23 -5.28
C PHE A 440 -11.21 4.54 -4.64
N VAL A 441 -10.71 5.69 -5.10
CA VAL A 441 -11.11 7.02 -4.60
C VAL A 441 -12.58 7.31 -4.95
N VAL A 442 -13.02 7.02 -6.17
CA VAL A 442 -14.44 7.14 -6.56
C VAL A 442 -15.31 6.28 -5.66
N GLY A 443 -14.90 5.06 -5.34
CA GLY A 443 -15.58 4.22 -4.37
C GLY A 443 -15.71 4.89 -3.00
N ASN A 444 -14.64 5.49 -2.51
CA ASN A 444 -14.65 6.23 -1.23
C ASN A 444 -15.54 7.48 -1.25
N ILE A 445 -15.74 8.11 -2.40
CA ILE A 445 -16.70 9.21 -2.56
C ILE A 445 -18.15 8.69 -2.51
N VAL A 446 -18.42 7.56 -3.17
CA VAL A 446 -19.78 7.00 -3.25
C VAL A 446 -20.24 6.40 -1.92
N GLY A 447 -19.34 5.76 -1.16
CA GLY A 447 -19.65 5.04 0.07
C GLY A 447 -20.50 5.84 1.08
N PRO A 448 -20.11 7.07 1.46
CA PRO A 448 -20.86 7.91 2.41
C PRO A 448 -22.30 8.20 1.99
N HIS A 449 -22.57 8.34 0.69
CA HIS A 449 -23.89 8.69 0.16
C HIS A 449 -24.91 7.53 0.22
N MET A 450 -24.49 6.32 0.59
CA MET A 450 -25.40 5.22 0.89
C MET A 450 -26.11 5.40 2.25
N PHE A 451 -25.55 6.24 3.15
CA PHE A 451 -26.05 6.47 4.50
C PHE A 451 -27.05 7.64 4.48
N LEU A 452 -28.32 7.33 4.24
CA LEU A 452 -29.38 8.32 4.16
C LEU A 452 -29.77 8.82 5.55
N SER A 453 -29.77 10.12 5.77
CA SER A 453 -30.08 10.75 7.07
C SER A 453 -31.48 10.37 7.61
N LYS A 454 -32.44 10.12 6.71
CA LYS A 454 -33.80 9.69 7.05
C LYS A 454 -33.91 8.26 7.61
N GLU A 455 -32.82 7.47 7.51
CA GLU A 455 -32.81 6.05 7.92
C GLU A 455 -32.13 5.82 9.28
N VAL A 456 -31.80 6.90 9.99
CA VAL A 456 -31.28 6.82 11.37
C VAL A 456 -32.25 6.05 12.24
N PRO A 457 -31.83 5.14 13.10
CA PRO A 457 -30.44 4.82 13.46
C PRO A 457 -29.84 3.61 12.73
N ARG A 458 -30.59 2.84 11.96
CA ARG A 458 -30.18 1.53 11.43
C ARG A 458 -29.57 1.55 10.03
N TYR A 459 -29.84 2.58 9.23
CA TYR A 459 -29.36 2.73 7.86
C TYR A 459 -29.53 1.47 6.98
N PRO A 460 -30.76 0.89 6.85
CA PRO A 460 -30.96 -0.38 6.15
C PRO A 460 -30.53 -0.34 4.68
N THR A 461 -30.69 0.80 4.00
CA THR A 461 -30.26 0.97 2.61
C THR A 461 -28.73 0.90 2.51
N ALA A 462 -28.00 1.55 3.42
CA ALA A 462 -26.55 1.49 3.45
C ALA A 462 -26.06 0.05 3.71
N ILE A 463 -26.63 -0.64 4.70
CA ILE A 463 -26.21 -2.00 5.05
C ILE A 463 -26.45 -2.97 3.88
N LYS A 464 -27.61 -2.88 3.21
CA LYS A 464 -27.92 -3.71 2.02
C LYS A 464 -27.01 -3.36 0.85
N GLY A 465 -26.74 -2.08 0.62
CA GLY A 465 -25.82 -1.61 -0.42
C GLY A 465 -24.39 -2.09 -0.20
N LEU A 466 -23.89 -1.99 1.03
CA LEU A 466 -22.57 -2.50 1.39
C LEU A 466 -22.50 -4.04 1.27
N LEU A 467 -23.56 -4.77 1.63
CA LEU A 467 -23.63 -6.21 1.45
C LEU A 467 -23.56 -6.59 -0.04
N GLY A 468 -24.34 -5.91 -0.89
CA GLY A 468 -24.24 -6.06 -2.34
C GLY A 468 -22.85 -5.75 -2.88
N THR A 469 -22.19 -4.75 -2.32
CA THR A 469 -20.80 -4.38 -2.68
C THR A 469 -19.80 -5.48 -2.29
N TYR A 470 -19.92 -6.12 -1.10
CA TYR A 470 -19.09 -7.28 -0.75
C TYR A 470 -19.29 -8.43 -1.74
N CYS A 471 -20.55 -8.74 -2.10
CA CYS A 471 -20.82 -9.77 -3.10
C CYS A 471 -20.18 -9.44 -4.47
N ALA A 472 -20.26 -8.18 -4.90
CA ALA A 472 -19.65 -7.72 -6.15
C ALA A 472 -18.12 -7.82 -6.11
N VAL A 473 -17.48 -7.39 -5.01
CA VAL A 473 -16.02 -7.49 -4.82
C VAL A 473 -15.59 -8.96 -4.88
N ILE A 474 -16.27 -9.84 -4.14
CA ILE A 474 -15.96 -11.29 -4.14
C ILE A 474 -16.12 -11.86 -5.56
N LEU A 475 -17.17 -11.48 -6.29
CA LEU A 475 -17.41 -11.93 -7.65
C LEU A 475 -16.28 -11.48 -8.60
N PHE A 476 -15.98 -10.18 -8.65
CA PHE A 476 -14.95 -9.65 -9.53
C PHE A 476 -13.57 -10.20 -9.18
N GLN A 477 -13.26 -10.33 -7.90
CA GLN A 477 -12.00 -10.89 -7.44
C GLN A 477 -11.89 -12.39 -7.79
N SER A 478 -12.97 -13.16 -7.66
CA SER A 478 -13.01 -14.57 -8.05
C SER A 478 -12.82 -14.75 -9.55
N MET A 479 -13.50 -13.94 -10.35
CA MET A 479 -13.34 -13.94 -11.82
C MET A 479 -11.89 -13.61 -12.22
N TYR A 480 -11.27 -12.62 -11.58
CA TYR A 480 -9.87 -12.26 -11.80
C TYR A 480 -8.92 -13.41 -11.44
N THR A 481 -9.12 -14.02 -10.27
CA THR A 481 -8.28 -15.12 -9.78
C THR A 481 -8.39 -16.35 -10.69
N VAL A 482 -9.60 -16.70 -11.11
CA VAL A 482 -9.84 -17.80 -12.06
C VAL A 482 -9.19 -17.48 -13.41
N TRP A 483 -9.30 -16.27 -13.91
CA TRP A 483 -8.67 -15.87 -15.18
C TRP A 483 -7.15 -16.02 -15.10
N CYS A 484 -6.51 -15.51 -14.03
CA CYS A 484 -5.07 -15.69 -13.81
C CYS A 484 -4.67 -17.15 -13.70
N TRP A 485 -5.48 -17.98 -13.05
CA TRP A 485 -5.25 -19.40 -12.92
C TRP A 485 -5.33 -20.12 -14.28
N VAL A 486 -6.32 -19.83 -15.10
CA VAL A 486 -6.47 -20.37 -16.47
C VAL A 486 -5.29 -19.94 -17.33
N GLU A 487 -4.90 -18.65 -17.27
CA GLU A 487 -3.78 -18.11 -18.05
C GLU A 487 -2.45 -18.77 -17.67
N ASN A 488 -2.23 -19.06 -16.38
CA ASN A 488 -1.04 -19.77 -15.91
C ASN A 488 -0.97 -21.24 -16.39
N ARG A 489 -2.09 -21.83 -16.83
CA ARG A 489 -2.16 -23.22 -17.35
C ARG A 489 -2.03 -23.31 -18.87
N ARG A 490 -1.97 -22.21 -19.59
CA ARG A 490 -1.82 -22.24 -21.06
C ARG A 490 -0.53 -22.94 -21.48
N PRO A 491 -0.57 -23.88 -22.45
CA PRO A 491 0.62 -24.51 -23.01
C PRO A 491 1.55 -23.44 -23.59
N GLY A 492 2.84 -23.54 -23.31
CA GLY A 492 3.86 -22.58 -23.76
C GLY A 492 4.38 -21.63 -22.67
N ARG A 493 3.72 -21.55 -21.52
CA ARG A 493 4.25 -20.84 -20.33
C ARG A 493 5.06 -21.74 -19.38
N VAL A 494 5.28 -23.00 -19.75
CA VAL A 494 6.01 -23.99 -18.95
C VAL A 494 7.24 -24.46 -19.71
N SER A 495 8.37 -23.77 -19.55
CA SER A 495 9.68 -24.28 -19.93
C SER A 495 10.67 -24.09 -18.81
N LEU A 496 11.21 -25.21 -18.30
CA LEU A 496 12.23 -25.27 -17.25
C LEU A 496 13.65 -24.92 -17.76
N VAL A 497 13.82 -24.70 -19.06
CA VAL A 497 15.13 -24.50 -19.71
C VAL A 497 15.52 -23.01 -19.82
N ALA A 498 14.60 -22.09 -19.55
CA ALA A 498 14.75 -20.67 -19.86
C ALA A 498 15.29 -19.80 -18.70
N VAL A 499 15.87 -20.37 -17.65
CA VAL A 499 16.24 -19.59 -16.43
C VAL A 499 17.31 -18.52 -16.70
N GLN A 500 18.14 -18.67 -17.72
CA GLN A 500 19.21 -17.73 -18.04
C GLN A 500 18.80 -16.69 -19.10
N GLU A 501 17.94 -17.04 -20.04
CA GLU A 501 17.34 -16.09 -21.00
C GLU A 501 16.24 -15.24 -20.35
N ASP A 502 15.47 -15.81 -19.40
CA ASP A 502 14.45 -15.10 -18.60
C ASP A 502 15.03 -13.94 -17.78
N LEU A 503 16.27 -14.06 -17.31
CA LEU A 503 16.95 -12.97 -16.60
C LEU A 503 17.22 -11.78 -17.53
N LEU A 504 17.52 -11.99 -18.78
CA LEU A 504 17.76 -10.95 -19.79
C LEU A 504 16.46 -10.33 -20.31
N GLU A 505 15.40 -11.13 -20.49
CA GLU A 505 14.08 -10.62 -20.87
C GLU A 505 13.40 -9.82 -19.74
N GLY A 506 13.63 -10.18 -18.47
CA GLY A 506 13.15 -9.41 -17.32
C GLY A 506 13.73 -7.99 -17.23
N TYR A 507 14.85 -7.70 -17.93
CA TYR A 507 15.43 -6.37 -18.08
C TYR A 507 14.82 -5.57 -19.26
N GLN A 508 14.15 -6.23 -20.19
CA GLN A 508 13.40 -5.58 -21.24
C GLN A 508 12.06 -5.16 -20.65
N ASP A 509 11.72 -3.87 -20.73
CA ASP A 509 10.44 -3.32 -20.29
C ASP A 509 9.30 -3.81 -21.22
N ILE A 510 8.99 -5.12 -21.11
CA ILE A 510 7.94 -5.84 -21.83
C ILE A 510 6.74 -6.09 -20.94
N THR A 511 5.56 -6.20 -21.54
CA THR A 511 4.32 -6.41 -20.79
C THR A 511 4.13 -7.88 -20.38
N ASP A 512 3.22 -8.12 -19.44
CA ASP A 512 2.83 -9.46 -18.99
C ASP A 512 2.17 -10.31 -20.09
N LYS A 513 1.69 -9.67 -21.18
CA LYS A 513 1.17 -10.35 -22.36
C LYS A 513 2.28 -10.72 -23.36
N GLU A 514 3.29 -9.85 -23.48
CA GLU A 514 4.45 -10.07 -24.33
C GLU A 514 5.39 -11.13 -23.74
N ASN A 515 5.56 -11.11 -22.41
CA ASN A 515 6.39 -12.09 -21.71
C ASN A 515 5.67 -13.43 -21.54
N LYS A 516 6.08 -14.43 -22.34
CA LYS A 516 5.52 -15.79 -22.30
C LYS A 516 5.83 -16.54 -20.99
N HIS A 517 6.85 -16.11 -20.25
CA HIS A 517 7.29 -16.72 -18.98
C HIS A 517 6.66 -16.04 -17.75
N PHE A 518 5.91 -14.95 -17.93
CA PHE A 518 5.27 -14.25 -16.84
C PHE A 518 4.21 -15.11 -16.15
N ARG A 519 4.35 -15.32 -14.83
CA ARG A 519 3.36 -16.01 -14.01
C ARG A 519 2.59 -15.06 -13.14
N TYR A 520 1.28 -15.13 -13.21
CA TYR A 520 0.38 -14.37 -12.35
C TYR A 520 0.30 -14.98 -10.95
N ARG A 521 0.32 -14.15 -9.93
CA ARG A 521 -0.03 -14.56 -8.56
C ARG A 521 -1.53 -14.74 -8.44
N ILE A 522 -1.95 -15.83 -7.83
CA ILE A 522 -3.35 -16.26 -7.70
C ILE A 522 -3.91 -15.90 -6.34
#